data_d592dc71e9bbd8c2c85d4b9fd21369e1
#
_entry.id   d592dc71e9bbd8c2c85d4b9fd21369e1
#
_cell.length_a   1.000
_cell.length_b   1.000
_cell.length_c   1.000
_cell.angle_alpha   90.00
_cell.angle_beta   90.00
_cell.angle_gamma   90.00
#
_symmetry.space_group_name_H-M   'P 1'
#
loop_
_entity.id
_entity.type
_entity.pdbx_description
1 polymer ?
#
loop_
_entity_poly.entity_id
_entity_poly.type
_entity_poly.pdbx_seq_one_letter_code
_entity_poly.pdbx_strand_id
1 'polypeptide(L)'
;MFRIKKLDIFIAKQFGLLFIGTFFICQFVLMMQFLWRYIDELIGKGLSMEIMAQFFWYMGLFLVSQALPLAILLSSLITFGNLGESSELTAIKAAGISLMQAFRSLIVITILIMIGSFYFQNNVGPHANMKLTQLLISMKQKSPELEIPEGIFYDGIPNCNLYVQKKDLKTGKLYGVMIYRMTDSYEDAAIILADSAMLQSTAEKKHLLLTLWSGEWFENMKSSEIANSAAVPYRRESFINKRIVLDFDGDFNMTDATSLSNNAKAKSLAQIKHAIDSLDCTYDSVGRSYMREAMVRYYNIPSIDKKDSLLAVKRGEQKNANIDSVFNRLRHCLLYTSPSPR
;
A
#
# COMPACT_ATOMS: atom_id res chain seq x y z
N MET A 1 -33.19 4.82 33.53
CA MET A 1 -33.85 3.60 33.01
C MET A 1 -34.51 3.93 31.68
N PHE A 2 -33.96 3.46 30.55
CA PHE A 2 -34.48 3.76 29.22
C PHE A 2 -35.77 2.97 28.98
N ARG A 3 -36.93 3.60 29.13
CA ARG A 3 -38.22 3.00 28.77
C ARG A 3 -38.36 3.10 27.24
N ILE A 4 -38.21 2.00 26.53
CA ILE A 4 -38.44 1.91 25.09
C ILE A 4 -39.93 2.12 24.83
N LYS A 5 -40.28 3.17 24.10
CA LYS A 5 -41.66 3.46 23.72
C LYS A 5 -41.97 2.80 22.37
N LYS A 6 -43.27 2.54 22.11
CA LYS A 6 -43.70 1.98 20.81
C LYS A 6 -43.26 2.83 19.63
N LEU A 7 -43.16 4.16 19.82
CA LEU A 7 -42.64 5.11 18.83
C LEU A 7 -41.16 4.85 18.47
N ASP A 8 -40.35 4.55 19.50
CA ASP A 8 -38.92 4.27 19.27
C ASP A 8 -38.72 3.03 18.40
N ILE A 9 -39.54 1.98 18.63
CA ILE A 9 -39.51 0.75 17.84
C ILE A 9 -39.99 1.00 16.40
N PHE A 10 -41.01 1.82 16.24
CA PHE A 10 -41.55 2.17 14.91
C PHE A 10 -40.50 2.88 14.04
N ILE A 11 -39.89 3.95 14.55
CA ILE A 11 -38.83 4.68 13.86
C ILE A 11 -37.62 3.76 13.60
N ALA A 12 -37.23 2.94 14.59
CA ALA A 12 -36.14 2.00 14.48
C ALA A 12 -36.34 0.97 13.36
N LYS A 13 -37.56 0.42 13.26
CA LYS A 13 -37.92 -0.56 12.22
C LYS A 13 -37.89 0.06 10.84
N GLN A 14 -38.46 1.26 10.68
CA GLN A 14 -38.49 1.97 9.43
C GLN A 14 -37.07 2.33 8.96
N PHE A 15 -36.25 2.88 9.86
CA PHE A 15 -34.84 3.19 9.58
C PHE A 15 -34.04 1.93 9.23
N GLY A 16 -34.19 0.84 10.01
CA GLY A 16 -33.44 -0.40 9.78
C GLY A 16 -33.72 -1.03 8.42
N LEU A 17 -34.99 -1.04 7.98
CA LEU A 17 -35.34 -1.54 6.66
C LEU A 17 -34.72 -0.70 5.53
N LEU A 18 -34.84 0.62 5.66
CA LEU A 18 -34.25 1.56 4.70
C LEU A 18 -32.71 1.50 4.72
N PHE A 19 -32.11 1.36 5.90
CA PHE A 19 -30.66 1.24 6.03
C PHE A 19 -30.11 0.03 5.30
N ILE A 20 -30.74 -1.14 5.42
CA ILE A 20 -30.30 -2.34 4.69
C ILE A 20 -30.36 -2.09 3.18
N GLY A 21 -31.48 -1.56 2.67
CA GLY A 21 -31.64 -1.27 1.24
C GLY A 21 -30.63 -0.26 0.73
N THR A 22 -30.47 0.86 1.42
CA THR A 22 -29.52 1.92 1.03
C THR A 22 -28.07 1.45 1.16
N PHE A 23 -27.75 0.61 2.13
CA PHE A 23 -26.42 0.04 2.28
C PHE A 23 -26.03 -0.81 1.07
N PHE A 24 -26.90 -1.71 0.62
CA PHE A 24 -26.61 -2.52 -0.56
C PHE A 24 -26.49 -1.68 -1.84
N ILE A 25 -27.32 -0.63 -1.99
CA ILE A 25 -27.23 0.28 -3.12
C ILE A 25 -25.89 1.03 -3.10
N CYS A 26 -25.53 1.63 -1.96
CA CYS A 26 -24.25 2.35 -1.83
C CYS A 26 -23.06 1.41 -2.04
N GLN A 27 -23.10 0.20 -1.48
CA GLN A 27 -22.08 -0.82 -1.65
C GLN A 27 -21.90 -1.19 -3.12
N PHE A 28 -23.02 -1.41 -3.85
CA PHE A 28 -22.98 -1.73 -5.26
C PHE A 28 -22.39 -0.59 -6.10
N VAL A 29 -22.80 0.66 -5.85
CA VAL A 29 -22.28 1.83 -6.58
C VAL A 29 -20.78 1.99 -6.36
N LEU A 30 -20.31 1.89 -5.09
CA LEU A 30 -18.89 1.98 -4.78
C LEU A 30 -18.11 0.82 -5.40
N MET A 31 -18.70 -0.38 -5.42
CA MET A 31 -18.08 -1.57 -6.04
C MET A 31 -17.92 -1.39 -7.56
N MET A 32 -18.93 -0.83 -8.23
CA MET A 32 -18.86 -0.50 -9.65
C MET A 32 -17.80 0.58 -9.93
N GLN A 33 -17.75 1.64 -9.12
CA GLN A 33 -16.74 2.68 -9.23
C GLN A 33 -15.31 2.11 -9.07
N PHE A 34 -15.12 1.21 -8.12
CA PHE A 34 -13.84 0.56 -7.90
C PHE A 34 -13.48 -0.38 -9.06
N LEU A 35 -14.45 -1.12 -9.58
CA LEU A 35 -14.28 -2.01 -10.73
C LEU A 35 -13.76 -1.24 -11.95
N TRP A 36 -14.38 -0.08 -12.28
CA TRP A 36 -13.94 0.77 -13.38
C TRP A 36 -12.48 1.20 -13.25
N ARG A 37 -12.00 1.41 -12.03
CA ARG A 37 -10.61 1.81 -11.78
C ARG A 37 -9.61 0.70 -12.10
N TYR A 38 -10.00 -0.56 -11.92
CA TYR A 38 -9.11 -1.72 -12.05
C TYR A 38 -9.50 -2.64 -13.22
N ILE A 39 -10.30 -2.14 -14.15
CA ILE A 39 -10.79 -2.93 -15.26
C ILE A 39 -9.65 -3.40 -16.17
N ASP A 40 -8.63 -2.58 -16.35
CA ASP A 40 -7.45 -2.89 -17.17
C ASP A 40 -6.60 -4.02 -16.56
N GLU A 41 -6.56 -4.13 -15.24
CA GLU A 41 -5.88 -5.24 -14.57
C GLU A 41 -6.68 -6.55 -14.61
N LEU A 42 -8.00 -6.49 -14.82
CA LEU A 42 -8.88 -7.66 -14.83
C LEU A 42 -9.04 -8.25 -16.23
N ILE A 43 -9.12 -7.39 -17.25
CA ILE A 43 -9.37 -7.80 -18.63
C ILE A 43 -8.06 -8.14 -19.34
N GLY A 44 -8.05 -9.22 -20.11
CA GLY A 44 -6.93 -9.59 -20.96
C GLY A 44 -5.84 -10.44 -20.32
N LYS A 45 -5.81 -10.56 -18.99
CA LYS A 45 -4.76 -11.29 -18.27
C LYS A 45 -5.03 -12.78 -18.05
N GLY A 46 -6.15 -13.32 -18.58
CA GLY A 46 -6.48 -14.75 -18.47
C GLY A 46 -6.55 -15.23 -17.01
N LEU A 47 -7.17 -14.46 -16.13
CA LEU A 47 -7.36 -14.81 -14.73
C LEU A 47 -8.40 -15.91 -14.58
N SER A 48 -8.20 -16.83 -13.62
CA SER A 48 -9.20 -17.85 -13.33
C SER A 48 -10.44 -17.22 -12.66
N MET A 49 -11.61 -17.83 -12.88
CA MET A 49 -12.86 -17.37 -12.25
C MET A 49 -12.78 -17.37 -10.72
N GLU A 50 -11.99 -18.26 -10.15
CA GLU A 50 -11.78 -18.32 -8.69
C GLU A 50 -11.05 -17.08 -8.18
N ILE A 51 -9.99 -16.64 -8.86
CA ILE A 51 -9.23 -15.43 -8.52
C ILE A 51 -10.13 -14.20 -8.64
N MET A 52 -10.95 -14.13 -9.70
CA MET A 52 -11.90 -13.04 -9.88
C MET A 52 -12.94 -13.01 -8.74
N ALA A 53 -13.49 -14.15 -8.36
CA ALA A 53 -14.45 -14.25 -7.26
C ALA A 53 -13.81 -13.81 -5.92
N GLN A 54 -12.58 -14.23 -5.63
CA GLN A 54 -11.82 -13.80 -4.46
C GLN A 54 -11.58 -12.28 -4.47
N PHE A 55 -11.22 -11.72 -5.61
CA PHE A 55 -11.04 -10.28 -5.78
C PHE A 55 -12.32 -9.51 -5.44
N PHE A 56 -13.47 -9.89 -6.01
CA PHE A 56 -14.76 -9.26 -5.73
C PHE A 56 -15.16 -9.39 -4.27
N TRP A 57 -14.89 -10.53 -3.66
CA TRP A 57 -15.18 -10.75 -2.24
C TRP A 57 -14.38 -9.82 -1.33
N TYR A 58 -13.05 -9.77 -1.49
CA TYR A 58 -12.20 -8.90 -0.67
C TYR A 58 -12.42 -7.43 -0.97
N MET A 59 -12.69 -7.07 -2.21
CA MET A 59 -13.09 -5.73 -2.61
C MET A 59 -14.40 -5.32 -1.92
N GLY A 60 -15.40 -6.19 -1.91
CA GLY A 60 -16.64 -5.94 -1.19
C GLY A 60 -16.42 -5.68 0.29
N LEU A 61 -15.63 -6.53 0.97
CA LEU A 61 -15.29 -6.34 2.39
C LEU A 61 -14.53 -5.03 2.66
N PHE A 62 -13.63 -4.65 1.78
CA PHE A 62 -12.87 -3.39 1.89
C PHE A 62 -13.78 -2.17 1.79
N LEU A 63 -14.75 -2.19 0.87
CA LEU A 63 -15.65 -1.07 0.60
C LEU A 63 -16.74 -0.89 1.66
N VAL A 64 -17.05 -1.91 2.49
CA VAL A 64 -18.01 -1.81 3.61
C VAL A 64 -17.74 -0.59 4.49
N SER A 65 -16.47 -0.34 4.79
CA SER A 65 -16.03 0.79 5.61
C SER A 65 -16.44 2.15 5.06
N GLN A 66 -16.45 2.29 3.73
CA GLN A 66 -16.83 3.53 3.04
C GLN A 66 -18.35 3.60 2.80
N ALA A 67 -18.99 2.46 2.57
CA ALA A 67 -20.42 2.37 2.33
C ALA A 67 -21.26 2.68 3.58
N LEU A 68 -20.80 2.25 4.78
CA LEU A 68 -21.56 2.39 6.02
C LEU A 68 -21.94 3.85 6.37
N PRO A 69 -21.00 4.82 6.42
CA PRO A 69 -21.37 6.20 6.76
C PRO A 69 -22.30 6.83 5.72
N LEU A 70 -22.10 6.51 4.45
CA LEU A 70 -22.95 7.00 3.36
C LEU A 70 -24.37 6.40 3.47
N ALA A 71 -24.48 5.11 3.75
CA ALA A 71 -25.76 4.44 3.95
C ALA A 71 -26.52 4.96 5.17
N ILE A 72 -25.86 5.23 6.29
CA ILE A 72 -26.47 5.81 7.49
C ILE A 72 -27.02 7.20 7.17
N LEU A 73 -26.25 8.04 6.51
CA LEU A 73 -26.67 9.39 6.14
C LEU A 73 -27.89 9.33 5.21
N LEU A 74 -27.83 8.53 4.16
CA LEU A 74 -28.92 8.43 3.18
C LEU A 74 -30.19 7.83 3.80
N SER A 75 -30.05 6.74 4.56
CA SER A 75 -31.20 6.09 5.23
C SER A 75 -31.85 7.00 6.26
N SER A 76 -31.07 7.78 7.01
CA SER A 76 -31.62 8.74 7.97
C SER A 76 -32.40 9.84 7.27
N LEU A 77 -31.84 10.39 6.19
CA LEU A 77 -32.49 11.43 5.39
C LEU A 77 -33.82 10.93 4.81
N ILE A 78 -33.82 9.74 4.20
CA ILE A 78 -35.05 9.16 3.63
C ILE A 78 -36.08 8.84 4.74
N THR A 79 -35.62 8.31 5.88
CA THR A 79 -36.53 7.99 7.00
C THR A 79 -37.27 9.23 7.48
N PHE A 80 -36.55 10.34 7.71
CA PHE A 80 -37.18 11.56 8.16
C PHE A 80 -37.91 12.32 7.05
N GLY A 81 -37.46 12.18 5.81
CA GLY A 81 -38.20 12.67 4.63
C GLY A 81 -39.57 12.02 4.53
N ASN A 82 -39.65 10.71 4.62
CA ASN A 82 -40.91 9.95 4.57
C ASN A 82 -41.83 10.29 5.75
N LEU A 83 -41.28 10.39 6.98
CA LEU A 83 -42.06 10.81 8.17
C LEU A 83 -42.61 12.24 8.03
N GLY A 84 -41.88 13.12 7.35
CA GLY A 84 -42.33 14.48 7.06
C GLY A 84 -43.41 14.52 6.00
N GLU A 85 -43.27 13.78 4.92
CA GLU A 85 -44.22 13.69 3.81
C GLU A 85 -45.55 13.02 4.25
N SER A 86 -45.49 11.97 5.04
CA SER A 86 -46.68 11.29 5.58
C SER A 86 -47.39 12.07 6.71
N SER A 87 -46.94 13.29 7.05
CA SER A 87 -47.44 14.09 8.16
C SER A 87 -47.31 13.45 9.54
N GLU A 88 -46.69 12.27 9.65
CA GLU A 88 -46.46 11.58 10.91
C GLU A 88 -45.56 12.38 11.86
N LEU A 89 -44.55 13.05 11.30
CA LEU A 89 -43.67 13.95 12.06
C LEU A 89 -44.44 15.11 12.67
N THR A 90 -45.43 15.65 11.95
CA THR A 90 -46.29 16.74 12.41
C THR A 90 -47.21 16.25 13.53
N ALA A 91 -47.78 15.04 13.42
CA ALA A 91 -48.59 14.41 14.45
C ALA A 91 -47.77 14.14 15.74
N ILE A 92 -46.51 13.68 15.61
CA ILE A 92 -45.60 13.48 16.74
C ILE A 92 -45.32 14.81 17.47
N LYS A 93 -45.11 15.91 16.72
CA LYS A 93 -44.92 17.25 17.30
C LYS A 93 -46.18 17.75 17.97
N ALA A 94 -47.33 17.56 17.35
CA ALA A 94 -48.64 17.97 17.94
C ALA A 94 -48.94 17.22 19.24
N ALA A 95 -48.46 16.01 19.39
CA ALA A 95 -48.52 15.22 20.65
C ALA A 95 -47.56 15.71 21.75
N GLY A 96 -46.83 16.81 21.54
CA GLY A 96 -45.89 17.40 22.50
C GLY A 96 -44.53 16.70 22.57
N ILE A 97 -44.24 15.80 21.64
CA ILE A 97 -42.95 15.10 21.58
C ILE A 97 -41.95 15.95 20.82
N SER A 98 -40.81 16.30 21.45
CA SER A 98 -39.77 17.07 20.81
C SER A 98 -39.07 16.27 19.72
N LEU A 99 -38.57 16.97 18.69
CA LEU A 99 -37.84 16.37 17.57
C LEU A 99 -36.61 15.57 18.06
N MET A 100 -35.92 16.09 19.08
CA MET A 100 -34.79 15.39 19.70
C MET A 100 -35.16 14.08 20.35
N GLN A 101 -36.38 13.97 20.91
CA GLN A 101 -36.87 12.72 21.45
C GLN A 101 -37.22 11.70 20.36
N ALA A 102 -37.70 12.14 19.20
CA ALA A 102 -37.92 11.28 18.04
C ALA A 102 -36.59 10.75 17.47
N PHE A 103 -35.56 11.63 17.39
CA PHE A 103 -34.23 11.24 16.94
C PHE A 103 -33.49 10.27 17.87
N ARG A 104 -33.85 10.23 19.15
CA ARG A 104 -33.16 9.39 20.15
C ARG A 104 -33.05 7.93 19.74
N SER A 105 -34.10 7.36 19.17
CA SER A 105 -34.12 5.98 18.69
C SER A 105 -33.09 5.75 17.58
N LEU A 106 -33.00 6.68 16.62
CA LEU A 106 -32.05 6.61 15.54
C LEU A 106 -30.61 6.76 16.04
N ILE A 107 -30.35 7.67 16.99
CA ILE A 107 -29.02 7.84 17.60
C ILE A 107 -28.54 6.56 18.26
N VAL A 108 -29.42 5.85 19.00
CA VAL A 108 -29.04 4.58 19.65
C VAL A 108 -28.64 3.53 18.61
N ILE A 109 -29.42 3.38 17.54
CA ILE A 109 -29.10 2.42 16.46
C ILE A 109 -27.79 2.80 15.75
N THR A 110 -27.58 4.08 15.46
CA THR A 110 -26.36 4.56 14.83
C THR A 110 -25.12 4.28 15.70
N ILE A 111 -25.24 4.45 17.03
CA ILE A 111 -24.17 4.09 17.96
C ILE A 111 -23.88 2.57 17.92
N LEU A 112 -24.90 1.72 17.86
CA LEU A 112 -24.71 0.27 17.73
C LEU A 112 -24.01 -0.08 16.41
N ILE A 113 -24.41 0.54 15.30
CA ILE A 113 -23.77 0.35 14.01
C ILE A 113 -22.33 0.85 14.06
N MET A 114 -22.05 1.97 14.73
CA MET A 114 -20.70 2.52 14.92
C MET A 114 -19.79 1.54 15.66
N ILE A 115 -20.27 0.93 16.75
CA ILE A 115 -19.51 -0.07 17.52
C ILE A 115 -19.24 -1.31 16.65
N GLY A 116 -20.27 -1.81 15.94
CA GLY A 116 -20.12 -2.92 14.99
C GLY A 116 -19.14 -2.63 13.87
N SER A 117 -19.22 -1.44 13.30
CA SER A 117 -18.30 -0.95 12.26
C SER A 117 -16.86 -0.86 12.75
N PHE A 118 -16.66 -0.34 13.97
CA PHE A 118 -15.32 -0.28 14.58
C PHE A 118 -14.71 -1.67 14.75
N TYR A 119 -15.49 -2.63 15.27
CA TYR A 119 -15.02 -4.01 15.42
C TYR A 119 -14.70 -4.65 14.06
N PHE A 120 -15.58 -4.47 13.07
CA PHE A 120 -15.38 -4.96 11.72
C PHE A 120 -14.10 -4.34 11.09
N GLN A 121 -13.94 -3.03 11.20
CA GLN A 121 -12.80 -2.30 10.64
C GLN A 121 -11.47 -2.71 11.29
N ASN A 122 -11.47 -3.02 12.59
CA ASN A 122 -10.25 -3.41 13.28
C ASN A 122 -9.82 -4.86 13.02
N ASN A 123 -10.78 -5.78 12.80
CA ASN A 123 -10.48 -7.21 12.66
C ASN A 123 -10.55 -7.69 11.19
N VAL A 124 -11.60 -7.35 10.47
CA VAL A 124 -11.83 -7.83 9.10
C VAL A 124 -11.18 -6.91 8.07
N GLY A 125 -11.26 -5.60 8.28
CA GLY A 125 -10.74 -4.57 7.37
C GLY A 125 -9.28 -4.76 6.97
N PRO A 126 -8.34 -4.93 7.91
CA PRO A 126 -6.92 -5.09 7.60
C PRO A 126 -6.64 -6.35 6.79
N HIS A 127 -7.28 -7.47 7.13
CA HIS A 127 -7.14 -8.73 6.37
C HIS A 127 -7.67 -8.60 4.94
N ALA A 128 -8.85 -7.99 4.78
CA ALA A 128 -9.45 -7.77 3.46
C ALA A 128 -8.56 -6.85 2.61
N ASN A 129 -8.06 -5.76 3.19
CA ASN A 129 -7.18 -4.83 2.48
C ASN A 129 -5.85 -5.48 2.08
N MET A 130 -5.24 -6.28 2.96
CA MET A 130 -4.00 -7.00 2.66
C MET A 130 -4.21 -7.99 1.53
N LYS A 131 -5.26 -8.80 1.58
CA LYS A 131 -5.58 -9.78 0.53
C LYS A 131 -5.93 -9.11 -0.81
N LEU A 132 -6.70 -8.02 -0.77
CA LEU A 132 -7.01 -7.24 -1.98
C LEU A 132 -5.74 -6.67 -2.61
N THR A 133 -4.84 -6.10 -1.80
CA THR A 133 -3.57 -5.55 -2.29
C THR A 133 -2.67 -6.63 -2.86
N GLN A 134 -2.57 -7.80 -2.19
CA GLN A 134 -1.84 -8.96 -2.70
C GLN A 134 -2.37 -9.39 -4.08
N LEU A 135 -3.69 -9.52 -4.22
CA LEU A 135 -4.32 -9.90 -5.49
C LEU A 135 -4.03 -8.87 -6.58
N LEU A 136 -4.15 -7.57 -6.28
CA LEU A 136 -3.87 -6.51 -7.25
C LEU A 136 -2.41 -6.52 -7.74
N ILE A 137 -1.45 -6.68 -6.83
CA ILE A 137 -0.03 -6.77 -7.19
C ILE A 137 0.24 -8.03 -8.01
N SER A 138 -0.28 -9.18 -7.58
CA SER A 138 -0.12 -10.44 -8.32
C SER A 138 -0.76 -10.40 -9.70
N MET A 139 -1.90 -9.69 -9.85
CA MET A 139 -2.55 -9.47 -11.15
C MET A 139 -1.70 -8.58 -12.06
N LYS A 140 -1.05 -7.53 -11.50
CA LYS A 140 -0.13 -6.67 -12.24
C LYS A 140 1.10 -7.45 -12.72
N GLN A 141 1.67 -8.28 -11.89
CA GLN A 141 2.84 -9.09 -12.22
C GLN A 141 2.58 -10.18 -13.27
N LYS A 142 1.32 -10.61 -13.46
CA LYS A 142 0.99 -11.73 -14.35
C LYS A 142 1.25 -11.46 -15.83
N SER A 143 1.18 -10.22 -16.30
CA SER A 143 1.33 -9.88 -17.73
C SER A 143 2.04 -8.54 -17.90
N PRO A 144 3.35 -8.47 -17.67
CA PRO A 144 4.11 -7.23 -17.78
C PRO A 144 4.14 -6.69 -19.21
N GLU A 145 4.02 -7.56 -20.21
CA GLU A 145 3.95 -7.20 -21.63
C GLU A 145 2.81 -6.23 -21.96
N LEU A 146 1.73 -6.23 -21.18
CA LEU A 146 0.58 -5.33 -21.36
C LEU A 146 0.77 -3.98 -20.66
N GLU A 147 1.61 -3.91 -19.65
CA GLU A 147 1.75 -2.74 -18.75
C GLU A 147 2.90 -1.79 -19.11
N ILE A 148 3.74 -2.11 -20.11
CA ILE A 148 4.88 -1.26 -20.48
C ILE A 148 4.36 0.11 -20.93
N PRO A 149 4.62 1.19 -20.16
CA PRO A 149 4.21 2.54 -20.52
C PRO A 149 5.11 3.14 -21.59
N GLU A 150 4.61 4.06 -22.40
CA GLU A 150 5.39 4.84 -23.34
C GLU A 150 6.12 5.99 -22.65
N GLY A 151 7.39 6.21 -23.00
CA GLY A 151 8.16 7.37 -22.54
C GLY A 151 8.63 7.34 -21.08
N ILE A 152 8.44 6.22 -20.38
CA ILE A 152 8.81 6.06 -18.96
C ILE A 152 9.59 4.76 -18.79
N PHE A 153 10.55 4.75 -17.86
CA PHE A 153 11.23 3.53 -17.48
C PHE A 153 10.31 2.60 -16.69
N TYR A 154 10.22 1.36 -17.14
CA TYR A 154 9.47 0.28 -16.52
C TYR A 154 10.41 -0.67 -15.80
N ASP A 155 10.25 -0.85 -14.51
CA ASP A 155 11.05 -1.67 -13.60
C ASP A 155 10.36 -2.96 -13.15
N GLY A 156 9.22 -3.31 -13.75
CA GLY A 156 8.43 -4.50 -13.39
C GLY A 156 9.06 -5.84 -13.78
N ILE A 157 10.23 -5.86 -14.43
CA ILE A 157 10.98 -7.07 -14.79
C ILE A 157 12.22 -7.15 -13.90
N PRO A 158 12.44 -8.26 -13.17
CA PRO A 158 13.61 -8.40 -12.29
C PRO A 158 14.92 -8.14 -13.03
N ASN A 159 15.81 -7.34 -12.43
CA ASN A 159 17.13 -6.98 -12.93
C ASN A 159 17.13 -6.30 -14.32
N CYS A 160 16.01 -5.74 -14.75
CA CYS A 160 15.87 -5.14 -16.07
C CYS A 160 14.97 -3.89 -16.03
N ASN A 161 15.53 -2.72 -16.36
CA ASN A 161 14.76 -1.50 -16.55
C ASN A 161 14.58 -1.25 -18.06
N LEU A 162 13.33 -1.25 -18.50
CA LEU A 162 12.94 -1.14 -19.90
C LEU A 162 12.36 0.25 -20.17
N TYR A 163 12.91 0.95 -21.15
CA TYR A 163 12.34 2.20 -21.68
C TYR A 163 11.85 1.95 -23.10
N VAL A 164 10.65 2.45 -23.41
CA VAL A 164 10.03 2.32 -24.74
C VAL A 164 9.56 3.70 -25.18
N GLN A 165 9.99 4.11 -26.35
CA GLN A 165 9.59 5.40 -26.91
C GLN A 165 8.14 5.37 -27.40
N LYS A 166 7.75 4.29 -28.09
CA LYS A 166 6.40 4.11 -28.64
C LYS A 166 6.01 2.64 -28.71
N LYS A 167 4.74 2.36 -28.44
CA LYS A 167 4.16 1.00 -28.46
C LYS A 167 3.02 0.93 -29.45
N ASP A 168 3.04 -0.07 -30.33
CA ASP A 168 1.90 -0.38 -31.17
C ASP A 168 0.95 -1.34 -30.44
N LEU A 169 -0.21 -0.82 -30.03
CA LEU A 169 -1.22 -1.57 -29.31
C LEU A 169 -1.83 -2.72 -30.10
N LYS A 170 -1.75 -2.70 -31.45
CA LYS A 170 -2.33 -3.74 -32.31
C LYS A 170 -1.41 -4.94 -32.47
N THR A 171 -0.11 -4.69 -32.64
CA THR A 171 0.90 -5.73 -32.91
C THR A 171 1.70 -6.10 -31.65
N GLY A 172 1.62 -5.30 -30.57
CA GLY A 172 2.44 -5.46 -29.37
C GLY A 172 3.92 -5.11 -29.59
N LYS A 173 4.27 -4.51 -30.75
CA LYS A 173 5.63 -4.16 -31.11
C LYS A 173 6.04 -2.86 -30.41
N LEU A 174 7.24 -2.84 -29.85
CA LEU A 174 7.84 -1.72 -29.12
C LEU A 174 8.88 -1.06 -30.05
N TYR A 175 8.92 0.26 -30.08
CA TYR A 175 9.85 1.04 -30.88
C TYR A 175 10.72 1.96 -30.01
N GLY A 176 11.98 2.14 -30.43
CA GLY A 176 12.92 2.97 -29.69
C GLY A 176 13.17 2.45 -28.28
N VAL A 177 13.63 1.21 -28.22
CA VAL A 177 13.75 0.46 -26.96
C VAL A 177 15.14 0.61 -26.38
N MET A 178 15.21 0.99 -25.09
CA MET A 178 16.44 1.01 -24.32
C MET A 178 16.26 0.14 -23.07
N ILE A 179 17.20 -0.76 -22.84
CA ILE A 179 17.16 -1.71 -21.74
C ILE A 179 18.42 -1.56 -20.90
N TYR A 180 18.24 -1.30 -19.62
CA TYR A 180 19.30 -1.38 -18.62
C TYR A 180 19.20 -2.72 -17.90
N ARG A 181 20.19 -3.55 -18.05
CA ARG A 181 20.30 -4.82 -17.33
C ARG A 181 21.21 -4.61 -16.13
N MET A 182 20.66 -4.80 -14.94
CA MET A 182 21.41 -4.71 -13.68
C MET A 182 21.78 -6.12 -13.22
N THR A 183 23.03 -6.30 -12.82
CA THR A 183 23.47 -7.46 -12.07
C THR A 183 23.46 -7.08 -10.58
N ASP A 184 23.60 -8.02 -9.66
CA ASP A 184 23.54 -7.82 -8.18
C ASP A 184 24.49 -6.70 -7.66
N SER A 185 25.43 -6.29 -8.47
CA SER A 185 26.32 -5.16 -8.24
C SER A 185 25.94 -4.02 -9.20
N TYR A 186 25.48 -2.91 -8.67
CA TYR A 186 25.07 -1.70 -9.44
C TYR A 186 26.11 -1.17 -10.45
N GLU A 187 27.31 -1.73 -10.47
CA GLU A 187 28.41 -1.33 -11.32
C GLU A 187 28.49 -2.11 -12.65
N ASP A 188 27.76 -3.22 -12.81
CA ASP A 188 27.84 -4.12 -13.99
C ASP A 188 26.61 -3.97 -14.89
N ALA A 189 26.23 -2.73 -15.21
CA ALA A 189 25.09 -2.48 -16.08
C ALA A 189 25.45 -2.78 -17.55
N ALA A 190 24.67 -3.66 -18.18
CA ALA A 190 24.64 -3.76 -19.63
C ALA A 190 23.53 -2.85 -20.17
N ILE A 191 23.84 -2.09 -21.23
CA ILE A 191 22.88 -1.23 -21.91
C ILE A 191 22.62 -1.81 -23.29
N ILE A 192 21.35 -2.00 -23.62
CA ILE A 192 20.91 -2.52 -24.90
C ILE A 192 20.05 -1.46 -25.56
N LEU A 193 20.41 -1.06 -26.77
CA LEU A 193 19.61 -0.16 -27.61
C LEU A 193 19.09 -0.96 -28.78
N ALA A 194 17.80 -0.86 -29.09
CA ALA A 194 17.18 -1.52 -30.21
C ALA A 194 16.15 -0.63 -30.90
N ASP A 195 16.11 -0.66 -32.23
CA ASP A 195 15.13 0.09 -33.02
C ASP A 195 13.71 -0.42 -32.75
N SER A 196 13.58 -1.74 -32.60
CA SER A 196 12.32 -2.34 -32.23
C SER A 196 12.50 -3.61 -31.41
N ALA A 197 11.50 -3.90 -30.57
CA ALA A 197 11.48 -5.08 -29.74
C ALA A 197 10.06 -5.68 -29.69
N MET A 198 9.99 -6.95 -29.34
CA MET A 198 8.73 -7.63 -29.02
C MET A 198 8.94 -8.51 -27.80
N LEU A 199 8.11 -8.29 -26.82
CA LEU A 199 8.12 -9.06 -25.59
C LEU A 199 6.96 -10.08 -25.66
N GLN A 200 7.29 -11.36 -25.47
CA GLN A 200 6.30 -12.44 -25.50
C GLN A 200 6.52 -13.38 -24.32
N SER A 201 5.44 -13.81 -23.71
CA SER A 201 5.51 -14.84 -22.69
C SER A 201 5.72 -16.20 -23.34
N THR A 202 6.61 -17.03 -22.79
CA THR A 202 6.83 -18.40 -23.24
C THR A 202 5.59 -19.25 -22.93
N ALA A 203 5.37 -20.35 -23.70
CA ALA A 203 4.23 -21.25 -23.50
C ALA A 203 4.13 -21.79 -22.05
N GLU A 204 5.25 -21.94 -21.36
CA GLU A 204 5.35 -22.35 -19.95
C GLU A 204 5.12 -21.22 -18.95
N LYS A 205 4.98 -19.95 -19.41
CA LYS A 205 4.81 -18.73 -18.59
C LYS A 205 5.88 -18.45 -17.55
N LYS A 206 7.00 -19.19 -17.57
CA LYS A 206 8.13 -19.02 -16.64
C LYS A 206 9.21 -18.10 -17.14
N HIS A 207 9.20 -17.78 -18.42
CA HIS A 207 10.19 -16.92 -19.04
C HIS A 207 9.53 -15.94 -20.01
N LEU A 208 10.08 -14.76 -20.11
CA LEU A 208 9.74 -13.78 -21.14
C LEU A 208 10.77 -13.84 -22.25
N LEU A 209 10.31 -14.05 -23.48
CA LEU A 209 11.12 -13.99 -24.66
C LEU A 209 11.11 -12.56 -25.19
N LEU A 210 12.25 -11.88 -25.09
CA LEU A 210 12.48 -10.57 -25.66
C LEU A 210 13.19 -10.72 -27.00
N THR A 211 12.49 -10.43 -28.08
CA THR A 211 13.08 -10.40 -29.43
C THR A 211 13.39 -8.96 -29.79
N LEU A 212 14.65 -8.68 -30.10
CA LEU A 212 15.18 -7.37 -30.46
C LEU A 212 15.55 -7.37 -31.94
N TRP A 213 15.26 -6.28 -32.64
CA TRP A 213 15.65 -6.08 -34.03
C TRP A 213 16.49 -4.81 -34.16
N SER A 214 17.58 -4.92 -34.90
CA SER A 214 18.49 -3.80 -35.23
C SER A 214 18.91 -3.00 -34.00
N GLY A 215 20.07 -3.33 -33.45
CA GLY A 215 20.49 -2.66 -32.22
C GLY A 215 21.93 -2.89 -31.84
N GLU A 216 22.30 -2.32 -30.72
CA GLU A 216 23.61 -2.39 -30.11
C GLU A 216 23.53 -2.81 -28.65
N TRP A 217 24.46 -3.64 -28.25
CA TRP A 217 24.65 -4.13 -26.89
C TRP A 217 25.96 -3.60 -26.34
N PHE A 218 25.90 -2.91 -25.23
CA PHE A 218 27.04 -2.42 -24.49
C PHE A 218 27.09 -3.12 -23.14
N GLU A 219 28.17 -3.81 -22.85
CA GLU A 219 28.35 -4.56 -21.61
C GLU A 219 29.68 -4.24 -20.98
N ASN A 220 29.69 -3.95 -19.70
CA ASN A 220 30.89 -3.73 -18.91
C ASN A 220 31.44 -5.08 -18.46
N MET A 221 32.62 -5.47 -18.96
CA MET A 221 33.24 -6.74 -18.59
C MET A 221 34.15 -6.52 -17.38
N LYS A 222 33.65 -6.70 -16.19
CA LYS A 222 34.49 -6.85 -15.00
C LYS A 222 34.98 -8.30 -14.91
N SER A 223 36.25 -8.50 -15.28
CA SER A 223 36.94 -9.73 -14.94
C SER A 223 37.58 -9.57 -13.57
N SER A 224 37.36 -10.56 -12.68
CA SER A 224 38.01 -10.62 -11.37
C SER A 224 39.54 -10.62 -11.42
N GLU A 225 40.15 -10.90 -12.61
CA GLU A 225 41.58 -10.88 -12.85
C GLU A 225 42.11 -9.50 -13.27
N ILE A 226 41.24 -8.54 -13.65
CA ILE A 226 41.64 -7.20 -14.16
C ILE A 226 41.32 -6.09 -13.13
N ALA A 227 41.08 -6.44 -11.89
CA ALA A 227 40.72 -5.50 -10.82
C ALA A 227 41.72 -4.34 -10.58
N ASN A 228 42.92 -4.43 -11.13
CA ASN A 228 43.98 -3.41 -11.02
C ASN A 228 44.20 -2.58 -12.29
N SER A 229 43.40 -2.73 -13.34
CA SER A 229 43.53 -1.95 -14.58
C SER A 229 42.63 -0.71 -14.52
N ALA A 230 43.22 0.45 -14.77
CA ALA A 230 42.49 1.72 -14.88
C ALA A 230 41.52 1.77 -16.10
N ALA A 231 41.61 0.83 -17.03
CA ALA A 231 40.74 0.68 -18.18
C ALA A 231 39.82 -0.52 -17.98
N VAL A 232 38.55 -0.27 -17.72
CA VAL A 232 37.52 -1.32 -17.67
C VAL A 232 37.16 -1.69 -19.10
N PRO A 233 37.44 -2.94 -19.56
CA PRO A 233 37.08 -3.35 -20.91
C PRO A 233 35.56 -3.40 -21.05
N TYR A 234 35.02 -2.77 -22.09
CA TYR A 234 33.62 -2.90 -22.44
C TYR A 234 33.48 -3.65 -23.76
N ARG A 235 32.40 -4.46 -23.85
CA ARG A 235 32.02 -5.18 -25.05
C ARG A 235 30.93 -4.39 -25.78
N ARG A 236 31.15 -4.10 -27.07
CA ARG A 236 30.12 -3.59 -27.96
C ARG A 236 29.78 -4.65 -28.99
N GLU A 237 28.54 -4.98 -29.14
CA GLU A 237 28.03 -5.95 -30.09
C GLU A 237 26.87 -5.32 -30.87
N SER A 238 26.95 -5.27 -32.18
CA SER A 238 25.87 -4.86 -33.06
C SER A 238 25.12 -6.10 -33.52
N PHE A 239 23.81 -6.07 -33.51
CA PHE A 239 22.96 -7.21 -33.88
C PHE A 239 21.83 -6.77 -34.82
N ILE A 240 21.47 -7.66 -35.76
CA ILE A 240 20.29 -7.49 -36.63
C ILE A 240 19.06 -8.09 -35.94
N ASN A 241 19.22 -9.24 -35.32
CA ASN A 241 18.18 -9.91 -34.56
C ASN A 241 18.82 -10.62 -33.35
N LYS A 242 18.30 -10.34 -32.18
CA LYS A 242 18.77 -10.99 -30.93
C LYS A 242 17.57 -11.41 -30.09
N ARG A 243 17.60 -12.63 -29.57
CA ARG A 243 16.60 -13.15 -28.65
C ARG A 243 17.20 -13.31 -27.27
N ILE A 244 16.56 -12.74 -26.29
CA ILE A 244 16.96 -12.82 -24.88
C ILE A 244 15.84 -13.46 -24.11
N VAL A 245 16.16 -14.43 -23.30
CA VAL A 245 15.24 -15.04 -22.36
C VAL A 245 15.44 -14.33 -21.03
N LEU A 246 14.40 -13.74 -20.52
CA LEU A 246 14.37 -13.11 -19.21
C LEU A 246 13.64 -14.06 -18.26
N ASP A 247 14.24 -14.33 -17.11
CA ASP A 247 13.58 -15.12 -16.08
C ASP A 247 12.43 -14.31 -15.49
N PHE A 248 11.24 -14.84 -15.66
CA PHE A 248 10.02 -14.20 -15.20
C PHE A 248 9.02 -15.27 -14.77
N ASP A 249 8.64 -15.25 -13.52
CA ASP A 249 7.60 -16.14 -13.01
C ASP A 249 6.24 -15.55 -13.36
N GLY A 250 5.69 -15.97 -14.50
CA GLY A 250 4.37 -15.57 -14.99
C GLY A 250 3.22 -16.39 -14.40
N ASP A 251 3.52 -17.37 -13.53
CA ASP A 251 2.48 -18.06 -12.77
C ASP A 251 1.89 -17.10 -11.74
N PHE A 252 0.58 -17.22 -11.53
CA PHE A 252 -0.09 -16.44 -10.50
C PHE A 252 0.36 -16.92 -9.13
N ASN A 253 1.50 -16.40 -8.67
CA ASN A 253 1.96 -16.58 -7.30
C ASN A 253 1.48 -15.40 -6.46
N MET A 254 0.86 -15.72 -5.33
CA MET A 254 0.43 -14.70 -4.39
C MET A 254 1.67 -14.04 -3.80
N THR A 255 1.87 -12.75 -4.07
CA THR A 255 2.99 -11.97 -3.53
C THR A 255 3.08 -12.14 -2.01
N ASP A 256 4.28 -12.33 -1.50
CA ASP A 256 4.50 -12.56 -0.08
C ASP A 256 3.90 -11.45 0.78
N ALA A 257 3.06 -11.85 1.73
CA ALA A 257 2.38 -10.94 2.66
C ALA A 257 3.36 -10.11 3.50
N THR A 258 4.59 -10.60 3.67
CA THR A 258 5.64 -9.94 4.46
C THR A 258 6.08 -8.61 3.87
N SER A 259 6.17 -8.51 2.54
CA SER A 259 6.51 -7.24 1.86
C SER A 259 5.41 -6.18 2.02
N LEU A 260 4.16 -6.61 2.17
CA LEU A 260 2.98 -5.75 2.33
C LEU A 260 2.66 -5.43 3.79
N SER A 261 3.32 -6.09 4.75
CA SER A 261 3.10 -5.91 6.18
C SER A 261 3.41 -4.48 6.66
N ASN A 262 4.18 -3.71 5.90
CA ASN A 262 4.50 -2.31 6.21
C ASN A 262 3.37 -1.33 5.86
N ASN A 263 2.34 -1.77 5.13
CA ASN A 263 1.21 -0.90 4.81
C ASN A 263 0.33 -0.68 6.05
N ALA A 264 0.19 0.57 6.49
CA ALA A 264 -0.60 0.93 7.67
C ALA A 264 -2.08 0.49 7.57
N LYS A 265 -2.66 0.50 6.36
CA LYS A 265 -4.05 0.06 6.13
C LYS A 265 -4.25 -1.45 6.27
N ALA A 266 -3.17 -2.22 6.25
CA ALA A 266 -3.19 -3.67 6.43
C ALA A 266 -2.97 -4.11 7.88
N LYS A 267 -2.85 -3.16 8.82
CA LYS A 267 -2.58 -3.43 10.24
C LYS A 267 -3.81 -3.13 11.10
N SER A 268 -4.04 -3.96 12.12
CA SER A 268 -5.01 -3.67 13.17
C SER A 268 -4.51 -2.55 14.10
N LEU A 269 -5.41 -1.94 14.85
CA LEU A 269 -5.07 -0.87 15.79
C LEU A 269 -3.98 -1.31 16.81
N ALA A 270 -4.05 -2.54 17.31
CA ALA A 270 -3.04 -3.09 18.20
C ALA A 270 -1.66 -3.24 17.50
N GLN A 271 -1.65 -3.70 16.26
CA GLN A 271 -0.42 -3.83 15.47
C GLN A 271 0.17 -2.47 15.12
N ILE A 272 -0.66 -1.48 14.81
CA ILE A 272 -0.22 -0.10 14.56
C ILE A 272 0.43 0.48 15.81
N LYS A 273 -0.22 0.31 16.98
CA LYS A 273 0.35 0.78 18.25
C LYS A 273 1.69 0.14 18.56
N HIS A 274 1.79 -1.18 18.40
CA HIS A 274 3.06 -1.90 18.57
C HIS A 274 4.13 -1.43 17.58
N ALA A 275 3.76 -1.15 16.32
CA ALA A 275 4.69 -0.63 15.33
C ALA A 275 5.18 0.78 15.69
N ILE A 276 4.31 1.64 16.22
CA ILE A 276 4.68 2.98 16.71
C ILE A 276 5.65 2.85 17.88
N ASP A 277 5.34 2.01 18.86
CA ASP A 277 6.21 1.80 20.04
C ASP A 277 7.60 1.27 19.61
N SER A 278 7.66 0.37 18.62
CA SER A 278 8.93 -0.16 18.11
C SER A 278 9.72 0.89 17.33
N LEU A 279 9.04 1.74 16.55
CA LEU A 279 9.68 2.84 15.83
C LEU A 279 10.22 3.91 16.80
N ASP A 280 9.46 4.24 17.85
CA ASP A 280 9.91 5.16 18.89
C ASP A 280 11.16 4.64 19.60
N CYS A 281 11.19 3.34 19.94
CA CYS A 281 12.36 2.70 20.54
C CYS A 281 13.57 2.74 19.58
N THR A 282 13.36 2.48 18.28
CA THR A 282 14.42 2.55 17.27
C THR A 282 14.92 3.99 17.10
N TYR A 283 14.01 4.94 17.03
CA TYR A 283 14.32 6.37 16.92
C TYR A 283 15.16 6.86 18.12
N ASP A 284 14.78 6.48 19.34
CA ASP A 284 15.53 6.80 20.55
C ASP A 284 16.94 6.17 20.56
N SER A 285 17.07 4.92 20.08
CA SER A 285 18.37 4.24 19.98
C SER A 285 19.30 4.90 18.96
N VAL A 286 18.76 5.25 17.79
CA VAL A 286 19.49 5.96 16.73
C VAL A 286 19.87 7.37 17.18
N GLY A 287 18.95 8.10 17.80
CA GLY A 287 19.20 9.43 18.35
C GLY A 287 20.32 9.43 19.40
N ARG A 288 20.34 8.41 20.28
CA ARG A 288 21.44 8.25 21.27
C ARG A 288 22.77 7.92 20.59
N SER A 289 22.79 7.14 19.51
CA SER A 289 24.01 6.83 18.76
C SER A 289 24.59 8.08 18.09
N TYR A 290 23.75 8.86 17.40
CA TYR A 290 24.17 10.12 16.78
C TYR A 290 24.65 11.15 17.81
N MET A 291 23.96 11.27 18.95
CA MET A 291 24.39 12.18 19.99
C MET A 291 25.75 11.78 20.60
N ARG A 292 25.97 10.46 20.77
CA ARG A 292 27.27 9.94 21.24
C ARG A 292 28.38 10.24 20.23
N GLU A 293 28.10 9.99 18.92
CA GLU A 293 29.05 10.29 17.85
C GLU A 293 29.36 11.80 17.76
N ALA A 294 28.36 12.66 17.91
CA ALA A 294 28.54 14.11 17.93
C ALA A 294 29.34 14.56 19.12
N MET A 295 29.11 13.98 20.30
CA MET A 295 29.92 14.30 21.52
C MET A 295 31.39 13.90 21.34
N VAL A 296 31.66 12.74 20.76
CA VAL A 296 33.04 12.32 20.45
C VAL A 296 33.69 13.24 19.43
N ARG A 297 32.97 13.60 18.36
CA ARG A 297 33.50 14.38 17.23
C ARG A 297 33.69 15.85 17.53
N TYR A 298 32.75 16.49 18.25
CA TYR A 298 32.76 17.93 18.47
C TYR A 298 33.29 18.34 19.86
N TYR A 299 33.15 17.49 20.88
CA TYR A 299 33.52 17.81 22.25
C TYR A 299 34.71 17.00 22.73
N ASN A 300 35.35 16.21 21.85
CA ASN A 300 36.54 15.40 22.13
C ASN A 300 36.42 14.54 23.42
N ILE A 301 35.21 14.11 23.73
CA ILE A 301 34.95 13.21 24.85
C ILE A 301 35.28 11.79 24.36
N PRO A 302 36.29 11.11 24.97
CA PRO A 302 36.69 9.78 24.51
C PRO A 302 35.51 8.81 24.58
N SER A 303 35.35 7.99 23.52
CA SER A 303 34.36 6.89 23.51
C SER A 303 34.72 5.95 24.67
N ILE A 304 33.83 5.85 25.64
CA ILE A 304 34.02 4.95 26.76
C ILE A 304 33.87 3.53 26.23
N ASP A 305 34.98 2.81 26.22
CA ASP A 305 34.98 1.40 25.77
C ASP A 305 34.07 0.58 26.68
N LYS A 306 33.42 -0.49 26.12
CA LYS A 306 32.44 -1.30 26.86
C LYS A 306 32.96 -1.82 28.23
N LYS A 307 34.29 -2.00 28.39
CA LYS A 307 34.92 -2.38 29.65
C LYS A 307 34.89 -1.26 30.69
N ASP A 308 35.05 -0.02 30.27
CA ASP A 308 35.03 1.13 31.17
C ASP A 308 33.61 1.55 31.55
N SER A 309 32.59 1.23 30.72
CA SER A 309 31.18 1.48 31.05
C SER A 309 30.71 0.65 32.24
N LEU A 310 31.18 -0.60 32.38
CA LEU A 310 30.89 -1.44 33.57
C LEU A 310 31.57 -0.94 34.86
N LEU A 311 32.71 -0.29 34.74
CA LEU A 311 33.38 0.38 35.87
C LEU A 311 32.78 1.74 36.20
N ALA A 312 32.27 2.45 35.18
CA ALA A 312 31.57 3.74 35.36
C ALA A 312 30.17 3.55 35.98
N VAL A 313 29.48 2.48 35.67
CA VAL A 313 28.20 2.09 36.31
C VAL A 313 28.40 1.76 37.78
N LYS A 314 29.56 1.19 38.16
CA LYS A 314 29.91 0.96 39.56
C LYS A 314 30.34 2.24 40.32
N ARG A 315 30.67 3.35 39.61
CA ARG A 315 31.14 4.61 40.21
C ARG A 315 30.12 5.74 40.31
N GLY A 316 28.94 5.60 39.82
CA GLY A 316 27.91 6.57 40.09
C GLY A 316 26.82 6.72 39.02
N GLU A 317 25.65 6.39 39.42
CA GLU A 317 24.36 6.62 38.72
C GLU A 317 24.09 8.10 38.39
N GLN A 318 24.86 9.05 38.87
CA GLN A 318 24.62 10.50 38.69
C GLN A 318 25.02 11.07 37.32
N LYS A 319 25.95 10.45 36.58
CA LYS A 319 26.36 10.98 35.26
C LYS A 319 25.43 10.57 34.12
N ASN A 320 24.77 9.41 34.23
CA ASN A 320 23.84 8.95 33.21
C ASN A 320 22.47 9.66 33.25
N ALA A 321 22.04 10.07 34.46
CA ALA A 321 20.80 10.84 34.63
C ALA A 321 20.84 12.20 33.91
N ASN A 322 22.02 12.79 33.79
CA ASN A 322 22.18 14.10 33.13
C ASN A 322 22.11 14.00 31.59
N ILE A 323 22.62 12.91 31.02
CA ILE A 323 22.57 12.67 29.56
C ILE A 323 21.15 12.34 29.12
N ASP A 324 20.45 11.49 29.85
CA ASP A 324 19.06 11.15 29.55
C ASP A 324 18.11 12.35 29.74
N SER A 325 18.38 13.24 30.72
CA SER A 325 17.58 14.45 30.90
C SER A 325 17.82 15.49 29.80
N VAL A 326 19.05 15.62 29.31
CA VAL A 326 19.39 16.47 28.15
C VAL A 326 18.82 15.89 26.88
N PHE A 327 18.88 14.57 26.68
CA PHE A 327 18.30 13.88 25.54
C PHE A 327 16.78 14.05 25.51
N ASN A 328 16.09 13.91 26.62
CA ASN A 328 14.64 14.11 26.69
C ASN A 328 14.23 15.57 26.44
N ARG A 329 15.03 16.55 26.77
CA ARG A 329 14.82 17.97 26.43
C ARG A 329 15.04 18.22 24.92
N LEU A 330 16.09 17.62 24.34
CA LEU A 330 16.41 17.77 22.91
C LEU A 330 15.47 16.97 22.01
N ARG A 331 14.85 15.90 22.49
CA ARG A 331 13.84 15.12 21.77
C ARG A 331 12.71 15.99 21.25
N HIS A 332 12.21 16.92 22.05
CA HIS A 332 11.20 17.88 21.63
C HIS A 332 11.69 18.86 20.55
N CYS A 333 12.96 19.26 20.57
CA CYS A 333 13.53 20.14 19.54
C CYS A 333 13.79 19.41 18.22
N LEU A 334 14.25 18.15 18.26
CA LEU A 334 14.56 17.36 17.06
C LEU A 334 13.30 16.90 16.30
N LEU A 335 12.16 16.72 16.98
CA LEU A 335 10.87 16.43 16.34
C LEU A 335 10.38 17.56 15.43
N TYR A 336 10.77 18.81 15.68
CA TYR A 336 10.37 19.98 14.87
C TYR A 336 11.37 20.34 13.77
N THR A 337 12.58 19.79 13.77
CA THR A 337 13.66 20.14 12.83
C THR A 337 14.00 19.03 11.84
N SER A 338 13.42 17.83 11.97
CA SER A 338 13.60 16.75 11.02
C SER A 338 12.82 17.08 9.73
N PRO A 339 13.49 17.23 8.58
CA PRO A 339 12.78 17.37 7.31
C PRO A 339 11.96 16.10 7.08
N SER A 340 10.65 16.28 6.82
CA SER A 340 9.76 15.20 6.40
C SER A 340 10.41 14.46 5.23
N PRO A 341 10.55 13.15 5.27
CA PRO A 341 11.01 12.39 4.11
C PRO A 341 9.99 12.59 2.98
N ARG A 342 10.45 13.15 1.86
CA ARG A 342 9.71 13.27 0.60
C ARG A 342 9.63 11.93 -0.10
#